data_96491602fcf742e176f2d7630ed2be34
#
_entry.id   96491602fcf742e176f2d7630ed2be34
#
_cell.length_a   1.000
_cell.length_b   1.000
_cell.length_c   1.000
_cell.angle_alpha   90.00
_cell.angle_beta   90.00
_cell.angle_gamma   90.00
#
_symmetry.space_group_name_H-M   'P 1'
#
loop_
_entity.id
_entity.type
_entity.pdbx_description
1 polymer ?
#
loop_
_entity_poly.entity_id
_entity_poly.type
_entity_poly.pdbx_seq_one_letter_code
_entity_poly.pdbx_strand_id
1 'polypeptide(L)'
;MQNSAQAPQKKGSKHFWGFPFTHFTYFFMWQIIFGYLTLWMEQVGHMNGAEAGVVFSAMAGLSLLFQPAFGVISDKLLFKKNLLFTISIAAMLIGPYFQWVFLPLMSINSMLVAIVTGIYLCFIFNGGVSVIEQYVQRASLANGFEYGHSRMGGSLAGMVASFVGGQIFLWQPNSIFWACTISATILTGLLLFSDKVDLENASAAGDTSNSLDLSLIGKIFKLKNFWYLSIFYIGTSAIYDVFDQQFIIFFKSFFNSAAAGTQAYSYMTTAQIGLEFLLMFPMPWIINRIGSRNGLIAYGVILAIRIVGSALSPSLIWVVFLRLLAGFEMPLVLVSIMKYIAGAFDVRVYATVYALASNFAKQISVFIFSAVAGNLYDAIGFHHTYLILGAIVAVVTLFAVFALKKENPVQAGERDESGKAKS
;
A
#
# COMPACT_ATOMS: atom_id res chain seq x y z
N MET A 1 -18.69 -21.60 38.18
CA MET A 1 -19.47 -21.87 36.98
C MET A 1 -20.07 -20.56 36.50
N GLN A 2 -19.41 -19.82 35.65
CA GLN A 2 -19.98 -18.68 34.94
C GLN A 2 -19.86 -18.97 33.47
N ASN A 3 -20.98 -19.25 32.83
CA ASN A 3 -21.13 -19.40 31.39
C ASN A 3 -20.63 -18.12 30.72
N SER A 4 -19.47 -18.19 30.07
CA SER A 4 -19.09 -17.24 29.05
C SER A 4 -20.00 -17.48 27.83
N ALA A 5 -21.11 -16.73 27.78
CA ALA A 5 -21.96 -16.70 26.62
C ALA A 5 -21.12 -16.24 25.40
N GLN A 6 -20.76 -17.16 24.53
CA GLN A 6 -20.34 -16.83 23.16
C GLN A 6 -21.48 -15.98 22.57
N ALA A 7 -21.15 -14.74 22.19
CA ALA A 7 -22.08 -13.90 21.47
C ALA A 7 -22.57 -14.68 20.23
N PRO A 8 -23.88 -14.71 19.96
CA PRO A 8 -24.41 -15.49 18.85
C PRO A 8 -23.81 -14.95 17.55
N GLN A 9 -23.13 -15.82 16.80
CA GLN A 9 -22.75 -15.54 15.41
C GLN A 9 -24.05 -15.26 14.64
N LYS A 10 -24.36 -13.97 14.47
CA LYS A 10 -25.50 -13.55 13.65
C LYS A 10 -25.25 -13.97 12.21
N LYS A 11 -26.18 -14.71 11.63
CA LYS A 11 -26.33 -15.02 10.21
C LYS A 11 -25.96 -13.78 9.38
N GLY A 12 -25.14 -13.99 8.34
CA GLY A 12 -24.54 -12.97 7.49
C GLY A 12 -25.42 -11.74 7.26
N SER A 13 -24.83 -10.58 7.49
CA SER A 13 -25.49 -9.30 7.32
C SER A 13 -26.10 -9.17 5.93
N LYS A 14 -27.37 -8.78 5.81
CA LYS A 14 -28.06 -8.58 4.54
C LYS A 14 -27.36 -7.56 3.60
N HIS A 15 -26.40 -6.80 4.12
CA HIS A 15 -25.67 -5.73 3.44
C HIS A 15 -24.16 -6.00 3.29
N PHE A 16 -23.70 -7.22 3.52
CA PHE A 16 -22.27 -7.58 3.46
C PHE A 16 -21.62 -7.20 2.13
N TRP A 17 -22.25 -7.52 1.00
CA TRP A 17 -21.67 -7.36 -0.34
C TRP A 17 -21.32 -5.91 -0.72
N GLY A 18 -21.96 -4.92 -0.11
CA GLY A 18 -21.61 -3.52 -0.35
C GLY A 18 -20.15 -3.22 -0.04
N PHE A 19 -19.64 -3.70 1.08
CA PHE A 19 -18.28 -3.39 1.56
C PHE A 19 -17.14 -4.00 0.71
N PRO A 20 -17.19 -5.28 0.30
CA PRO A 20 -16.24 -5.82 -0.67
C PRO A 20 -16.22 -5.06 -2.01
N PHE A 21 -17.37 -4.63 -2.53
CA PHE A 21 -17.44 -3.82 -3.74
C PHE A 21 -16.91 -2.39 -3.53
N THR A 22 -17.09 -1.80 -2.36
CA THR A 22 -16.49 -0.52 -1.96
C THR A 22 -14.96 -0.62 -1.96
N HIS A 23 -14.39 -1.68 -1.38
CA HIS A 23 -12.96 -1.96 -1.47
C HIS A 23 -12.53 -2.20 -2.92
N PHE A 24 -13.27 -3.01 -3.68
CA PHE A 24 -12.94 -3.32 -5.07
C PHE A 24 -12.83 -2.05 -5.92
N THR A 25 -13.86 -1.20 -5.91
CA THR A 25 -13.87 0.02 -6.74
C THR A 25 -12.75 0.99 -6.36
N TYR A 26 -12.46 1.16 -5.08
CA TYR A 26 -11.38 2.02 -4.63
C TYR A 26 -10.00 1.49 -5.01
N PHE A 27 -9.72 0.22 -4.73
CA PHE A 27 -8.42 -0.39 -5.03
C PHE A 27 -8.22 -0.67 -6.51
N PHE A 28 -9.30 -0.76 -7.31
CA PHE A 28 -9.20 -0.78 -8.76
C PHE A 28 -8.58 0.53 -9.29
N MET A 29 -9.09 1.69 -8.83
CA MET A 29 -8.50 2.98 -9.20
C MET A 29 -7.06 3.10 -8.71
N TRP A 30 -6.81 2.67 -7.48
CA TRP A 30 -5.46 2.69 -6.88
C TRP A 30 -4.47 1.91 -7.76
N GLN A 31 -4.80 0.69 -8.15
CA GLN A 31 -3.95 -0.15 -8.98
C GLN A 31 -3.75 0.41 -10.39
N ILE A 32 -4.78 0.98 -11.01
CA ILE A 32 -4.66 1.65 -12.32
C ILE A 32 -3.63 2.78 -12.24
N ILE A 33 -3.75 3.65 -11.25
CA ILE A 33 -2.84 4.80 -11.10
C ILE A 33 -1.42 4.32 -10.80
N PHE A 34 -1.21 3.54 -9.75
CA PHE A 34 0.14 3.11 -9.39
C PHE A 34 0.78 2.14 -10.39
N GLY A 35 -0.03 1.43 -11.18
CA GLY A 35 0.48 0.51 -12.21
C GLY A 35 0.81 1.16 -13.55
N TYR A 36 0.11 2.22 -13.94
CA TYR A 36 0.21 2.74 -15.31
C TYR A 36 0.48 4.24 -15.41
N LEU A 37 0.41 5.01 -14.32
CA LEU A 37 0.64 6.45 -14.34
C LEU A 37 2.01 6.83 -14.90
N THR A 38 3.07 6.15 -14.47
CA THR A 38 4.43 6.44 -14.94
C THR A 38 4.57 6.18 -16.45
N LEU A 39 3.97 5.10 -16.94
CA LEU A 39 3.96 4.79 -18.37
C LEU A 39 3.20 5.87 -19.17
N TRP A 40 2.07 6.34 -18.63
CA TRP A 40 1.29 7.40 -19.25
C TRP A 40 2.04 8.74 -19.23
N MET A 41 2.67 9.09 -18.11
CA MET A 41 3.49 10.30 -17.99
C MET A 41 4.62 10.32 -19.03
N GLU A 42 5.27 9.18 -19.27
CA GLU A 42 6.33 9.06 -20.26
C GLU A 42 5.78 9.12 -21.69
N GLN A 43 4.73 8.37 -22.03
CA GLN A 43 4.27 8.21 -23.43
C GLN A 43 3.37 9.37 -23.89
N VAL A 44 2.56 9.93 -23.03
CA VAL A 44 1.57 10.96 -23.36
C VAL A 44 1.95 12.31 -22.76
N GLY A 45 2.41 12.31 -21.50
CA GLY A 45 2.88 13.50 -20.81
C GLY A 45 4.28 13.95 -21.23
N HIS A 46 5.04 13.10 -21.93
CA HIS A 46 6.44 13.33 -22.32
C HIS A 46 7.34 13.77 -21.15
N MET A 47 7.00 13.30 -19.94
CA MET A 47 7.78 13.54 -18.73
C MET A 47 8.97 12.60 -18.65
N ASN A 48 10.10 13.13 -18.18
CA ASN A 48 11.29 12.34 -17.89
C ASN A 48 11.19 11.67 -16.50
N GLY A 49 12.19 10.85 -16.15
CA GLY A 49 12.22 10.11 -14.89
C GLY A 49 12.24 11.02 -13.67
N ALA A 50 12.93 12.16 -13.74
CA ALA A 50 12.99 13.16 -12.66
C ALA A 50 11.61 13.78 -12.40
N GLU A 51 10.91 14.21 -13.44
CA GLU A 51 9.57 14.80 -13.33
C GLU A 51 8.55 13.80 -12.79
N ALA A 52 8.56 12.55 -13.26
CA ALA A 52 7.75 11.48 -12.71
C ALA A 52 8.08 11.21 -11.23
N GLY A 53 9.37 11.22 -10.86
CA GLY A 53 9.82 11.09 -9.48
C GLY A 53 9.29 12.20 -8.57
N VAL A 54 9.16 13.44 -9.07
CA VAL A 54 8.57 14.58 -8.33
C VAL A 54 7.10 14.36 -8.03
N VAL A 55 6.31 13.76 -8.94
CA VAL A 55 4.90 13.43 -8.69
C VAL A 55 4.79 12.51 -7.46
N PHE A 56 5.56 11.42 -7.44
CA PHE A 56 5.54 10.47 -6.32
C PHE A 56 6.13 11.05 -5.03
N SER A 57 7.17 11.90 -5.14
CA SER A 57 7.70 12.65 -4.00
C SER A 57 6.63 13.57 -3.41
N ALA A 58 5.93 14.35 -4.23
CA ALA A 58 4.86 15.23 -3.74
C ALA A 58 3.74 14.43 -3.08
N MET A 59 3.35 13.27 -3.67
CA MET A 59 2.38 12.37 -3.05
C MET A 59 2.85 11.89 -1.67
N ALA A 60 4.08 11.43 -1.55
CA ALA A 60 4.63 10.91 -0.30
C ALA A 60 4.81 12.02 0.75
N GLY A 61 5.36 13.19 0.36
CA GLY A 61 5.56 14.30 1.27
C GLY A 61 4.24 14.83 1.86
N LEU A 62 3.22 14.98 1.03
CA LEU A 62 1.91 15.44 1.49
C LEU A 62 1.11 14.37 2.25
N SER A 63 1.41 13.09 2.05
CA SER A 63 0.79 12.03 2.83
C SER A 63 1.11 12.14 4.33
N LEU A 64 2.26 12.74 4.68
CA LEU A 64 2.63 13.03 6.07
C LEU A 64 1.66 14.00 6.75
N LEU A 65 0.95 14.83 5.97
CA LEU A 65 -0.07 15.76 6.46
C LEU A 65 -1.48 15.16 6.31
N PHE A 66 -1.81 14.64 5.13
CA PHE A 66 -3.16 14.15 4.85
C PHE A 66 -3.53 12.89 5.65
N GLN A 67 -2.62 11.93 5.83
CA GLN A 67 -2.94 10.71 6.57
C GLN A 67 -3.33 10.98 8.03
N PRO A 68 -2.54 11.75 8.83
CA PRO A 68 -2.95 12.09 10.19
C PRO A 68 -4.21 12.96 10.24
N ALA A 69 -4.32 13.96 9.35
CA ALA A 69 -5.48 14.85 9.31
C ALA A 69 -6.76 14.07 8.99
N PHE A 70 -6.71 13.19 8.00
CA PHE A 70 -7.86 12.36 7.63
C PHE A 70 -8.19 11.32 8.69
N GLY A 71 -7.17 10.77 9.39
CA GLY A 71 -7.38 9.93 10.56
C GLY A 71 -8.21 10.64 11.63
N VAL A 72 -7.78 11.84 12.05
CA VAL A 72 -8.50 12.65 13.06
C VAL A 72 -9.91 13.03 12.59
N ILE A 73 -10.08 13.42 11.33
CA ILE A 73 -11.41 13.74 10.76
C ILE A 73 -12.29 12.49 10.73
N SER A 74 -11.76 11.36 10.28
CA SER A 74 -12.47 10.08 10.24
C SER A 74 -12.92 9.62 11.64
N ASP A 75 -12.07 9.82 12.66
CA ASP A 75 -12.41 9.51 14.04
C ASP A 75 -13.58 10.36 14.55
N LYS A 76 -13.62 11.64 14.22
CA LYS A 76 -14.74 12.54 14.57
C LYS A 76 -16.01 12.23 13.79
N LEU A 77 -15.88 11.78 12.55
CA LEU A 77 -17.04 11.47 11.70
C LEU A 77 -17.65 10.10 12.03
N LEU A 78 -16.89 9.18 12.62
CA LEU A 78 -17.29 7.80 12.94
C LEU A 78 -17.85 7.08 11.69
N PHE A 79 -19.18 6.97 11.61
CA PHE A 79 -19.90 6.32 10.51
C PHE A 79 -20.42 7.29 9.44
N LYS A 80 -20.20 8.61 9.62
CA LYS A 80 -20.60 9.61 8.61
C LYS A 80 -19.64 9.52 7.42
N LYS A 81 -20.20 9.41 6.23
CA LYS A 81 -19.47 9.18 4.98
C LYS A 81 -18.96 10.46 4.30
N ASN A 82 -19.08 11.63 4.94
CA ASN A 82 -18.80 12.92 4.31
C ASN A 82 -17.40 12.97 3.69
N LEU A 83 -16.38 12.52 4.44
CA LEU A 83 -15.00 12.51 3.94
C LEU A 83 -14.82 11.52 2.78
N LEU A 84 -15.44 10.32 2.85
CA LEU A 84 -15.43 9.34 1.76
C LEU A 84 -16.12 9.89 0.50
N PHE A 85 -17.24 10.61 0.65
CA PHE A 85 -17.89 11.29 -0.47
C PHE A 85 -16.99 12.35 -1.09
N THR A 86 -16.33 13.18 -0.27
CA THR A 86 -15.39 14.19 -0.78
C THR A 86 -14.27 13.53 -1.58
N ILE A 87 -13.70 12.43 -1.07
CA ILE A 87 -12.65 11.67 -1.77
C ILE A 87 -13.18 11.04 -3.05
N SER A 88 -14.37 10.41 -3.01
CA SER A 88 -14.95 9.77 -4.21
C SER A 88 -15.34 10.78 -5.29
N ILE A 89 -15.86 11.95 -4.92
CA ILE A 89 -16.13 13.06 -5.86
C ILE A 89 -14.83 13.59 -6.46
N ALA A 90 -13.79 13.79 -5.64
CA ALA A 90 -12.48 14.16 -6.17
C ALA A 90 -11.95 13.11 -7.15
N ALA A 91 -12.13 11.82 -6.84
CA ALA A 91 -11.73 10.72 -7.73
C ALA A 91 -12.53 10.67 -9.04
N MET A 92 -13.79 11.09 -9.05
CA MET A 92 -14.59 11.21 -10.29
C MET A 92 -14.00 12.22 -11.27
N LEU A 93 -13.21 13.18 -10.77
CA LEU A 93 -12.56 14.19 -11.60
C LEU A 93 -11.19 13.73 -12.16
N ILE A 94 -10.76 12.49 -11.94
CA ILE A 94 -9.45 11.99 -12.44
C ILE A 94 -9.39 12.07 -13.97
N GLY A 95 -10.38 11.56 -14.70
CA GLY A 95 -10.42 11.65 -16.16
C GLY A 95 -10.38 13.09 -16.67
N PRO A 96 -11.32 13.96 -16.24
CA PRO A 96 -11.31 15.38 -16.56
C PRO A 96 -10.00 16.09 -16.22
N TYR A 97 -9.40 15.81 -15.04
CA TYR A 97 -8.15 16.41 -14.61
C TYR A 97 -7.00 16.08 -15.57
N PHE A 98 -6.78 14.80 -15.88
CA PHE A 98 -5.66 14.41 -16.75
C PHE A 98 -5.86 14.87 -18.19
N GLN A 99 -7.09 14.89 -18.69
CA GLN A 99 -7.36 15.26 -20.06
C GLN A 99 -7.41 16.79 -20.28
N TRP A 100 -8.01 17.53 -19.37
CA TRP A 100 -8.28 18.96 -19.59
C TRP A 100 -7.47 19.91 -18.71
N VAL A 101 -6.80 19.42 -17.68
CA VAL A 101 -5.98 20.24 -16.79
C VAL A 101 -4.51 19.88 -16.93
N PHE A 102 -4.15 18.60 -16.77
CA PHE A 102 -2.77 18.13 -16.80
C PHE A 102 -2.10 18.45 -18.14
N LEU A 103 -2.67 17.97 -19.26
CA LEU A 103 -2.03 18.12 -20.58
C LEU A 103 -1.84 19.58 -21.00
N PRO A 104 -2.83 20.51 -20.85
CA PRO A 104 -2.59 21.93 -21.13
C PRO A 104 -1.55 22.57 -20.21
N LEU A 105 -1.52 22.24 -18.93
CA LEU A 105 -0.55 22.82 -17.99
C LEU A 105 0.88 22.31 -18.24
N MET A 106 1.06 21.09 -18.77
CA MET A 106 2.36 20.54 -19.12
C MET A 106 3.12 21.44 -20.10
N SER A 107 2.44 22.07 -21.05
CA SER A 107 3.05 23.01 -22.01
C SER A 107 3.54 24.31 -21.36
N ILE A 108 3.11 24.61 -20.13
CA ILE A 108 3.49 25.83 -19.40
C ILE A 108 4.64 25.53 -18.44
N ASN A 109 4.51 24.51 -17.59
CA ASN A 109 5.55 24.15 -16.62
C ASN A 109 5.34 22.71 -16.10
N SER A 110 6.18 21.78 -16.54
CA SER A 110 6.10 20.36 -16.16
C SER A 110 6.29 20.12 -14.66
N MET A 111 7.18 20.87 -14.02
CA MET A 111 7.45 20.74 -12.58
C MET A 111 6.25 21.16 -11.73
N LEU A 112 5.59 22.28 -12.11
CA LEU A 112 4.37 22.72 -11.43
C LEU A 112 3.27 21.68 -11.54
N VAL A 113 3.07 21.12 -12.75
CA VAL A 113 2.08 20.07 -12.98
C VAL A 113 2.39 18.82 -12.17
N ALA A 114 3.67 18.41 -12.09
CA ALA A 114 4.08 17.27 -11.28
C ALA A 114 3.68 17.45 -9.80
N ILE A 115 3.96 18.63 -9.23
CA ILE A 115 3.60 18.93 -7.84
C ILE A 115 2.08 18.95 -7.64
N VAL A 116 1.33 19.65 -8.50
CA VAL A 116 -0.14 19.75 -8.42
C VAL A 116 -0.79 18.36 -8.55
N THR A 117 -0.28 17.55 -9.47
CA THR A 117 -0.73 16.15 -9.64
C THR A 117 -0.45 15.33 -8.40
N GLY A 118 0.76 15.46 -7.83
CA GLY A 118 1.12 14.81 -6.58
C GLY A 118 0.18 15.17 -5.43
N ILE A 119 -0.17 16.46 -5.28
CA ILE A 119 -1.15 16.93 -4.27
C ILE A 119 -2.52 16.26 -4.50
N TYR A 120 -3.01 16.32 -5.73
CA TYR A 120 -4.31 15.81 -6.10
C TYR A 120 -4.43 14.29 -5.88
N LEU A 121 -3.45 13.52 -6.36
CA LEU A 121 -3.44 12.07 -6.19
C LEU A 121 -3.19 11.66 -4.73
N CYS A 122 -2.39 12.43 -3.98
CA CYS A 122 -2.19 12.19 -2.55
C CYS A 122 -3.51 12.30 -1.77
N PHE A 123 -4.31 13.32 -2.05
CA PHE A 123 -5.62 13.51 -1.42
C PHE A 123 -6.52 12.29 -1.64
N ILE A 124 -6.58 11.77 -2.87
CA ILE A 124 -7.44 10.64 -3.23
C ILE A 124 -6.88 9.32 -2.68
N PHE A 125 -5.59 9.03 -2.92
CA PHE A 125 -5.04 7.70 -2.69
C PHE A 125 -4.31 7.57 -1.36
N ASN A 126 -3.35 8.43 -1.04
CA ASN A 126 -2.58 8.28 0.20
C ASN A 126 -3.41 8.66 1.45
N GLY A 127 -4.20 9.71 1.35
CA GLY A 127 -5.16 10.09 2.39
C GLY A 127 -6.39 9.18 2.40
N GLY A 128 -6.96 8.94 1.24
CA GLY A 128 -8.21 8.19 1.10
C GLY A 128 -8.13 6.73 1.54
N VAL A 129 -6.97 6.06 1.36
CA VAL A 129 -6.81 4.67 1.78
C VAL A 129 -7.04 4.49 3.28
N SER A 130 -6.52 5.40 4.10
CA SER A 130 -6.70 5.33 5.54
C SER A 130 -8.17 5.50 5.95
N VAL A 131 -8.90 6.36 5.25
CA VAL A 131 -10.32 6.65 5.51
C VAL A 131 -11.21 5.45 5.16
N ILE A 132 -11.01 4.85 3.99
CA ILE A 132 -11.84 3.72 3.56
C ILE A 132 -11.56 2.47 4.41
N GLU A 133 -10.29 2.21 4.76
CA GLU A 133 -9.91 1.09 5.60
C GLU A 133 -10.53 1.23 7.00
N GLN A 134 -10.43 2.41 7.63
CA GLN A 134 -11.03 2.69 8.94
C GLN A 134 -12.56 2.60 8.91
N TYR A 135 -13.19 3.16 7.88
CA TYR A 135 -14.63 3.11 7.73
C TYR A 135 -15.15 1.67 7.63
N VAL A 136 -14.56 0.86 6.74
CA VAL A 136 -15.00 -0.53 6.57
C VAL A 136 -14.64 -1.39 7.79
N GLN A 137 -13.53 -1.12 8.47
CA GLN A 137 -13.19 -1.82 9.72
C GLN A 137 -14.23 -1.54 10.82
N ARG A 138 -14.67 -0.28 10.99
CA ARG A 138 -15.75 0.07 11.95
C ARG A 138 -17.08 -0.56 11.52
N ALA A 139 -17.40 -0.51 10.24
CA ALA A 139 -18.60 -1.12 9.69
C ALA A 139 -18.61 -2.65 9.89
N SER A 140 -17.47 -3.31 9.80
CA SER A 140 -17.36 -4.76 10.04
C SER A 140 -17.72 -5.11 11.48
N LEU A 141 -17.27 -4.32 12.45
CA LEU A 141 -17.62 -4.49 13.87
C LEU A 141 -19.11 -4.25 14.11
N ALA A 142 -19.68 -3.19 13.53
CA ALA A 142 -21.09 -2.84 13.70
C ALA A 142 -22.03 -3.87 13.04
N ASN A 143 -21.68 -4.34 11.85
CA ASN A 143 -22.51 -5.27 11.08
C ASN A 143 -22.20 -6.76 11.37
N GLY A 144 -21.17 -7.07 12.17
CA GLY A 144 -20.82 -8.44 12.57
C GLY A 144 -20.26 -9.31 11.43
N PHE A 145 -19.46 -8.72 10.53
CA PHE A 145 -18.73 -9.47 9.50
C PHE A 145 -17.20 -9.31 9.68
N GLU A 146 -16.45 -10.27 9.14
CA GLU A 146 -14.99 -10.22 9.17
C GLU A 146 -14.44 -9.18 8.17
N TYR A 147 -13.69 -8.19 8.66
CA TYR A 147 -13.05 -7.16 7.85
C TYR A 147 -12.20 -7.76 6.70
N GLY A 148 -11.48 -8.86 6.98
CA GLY A 148 -10.64 -9.53 5.99
C GLY A 148 -11.41 -9.98 4.73
N HIS A 149 -12.66 -10.42 4.88
CA HIS A 149 -13.51 -10.79 3.74
C HIS A 149 -13.83 -9.60 2.84
N SER A 150 -14.08 -8.42 3.43
CA SER A 150 -14.27 -7.20 2.64
C SER A 150 -12.95 -6.77 1.97
N ARG A 151 -11.82 -6.86 2.66
CA ARG A 151 -10.49 -6.48 2.15
C ARG A 151 -10.03 -7.34 0.98
N MET A 152 -10.47 -8.61 0.90
CA MET A 152 -10.24 -9.47 -0.27
C MET A 152 -10.74 -8.85 -1.57
N GLY A 153 -11.83 -8.07 -1.53
CA GLY A 153 -12.32 -7.30 -2.70
C GLY A 153 -11.24 -6.37 -3.26
N GLY A 154 -10.43 -5.74 -2.39
CA GLY A 154 -9.30 -4.90 -2.81
C GLY A 154 -8.17 -5.68 -3.49
N SER A 155 -7.83 -6.87 -3.00
CA SER A 155 -6.81 -7.72 -3.64
C SER A 155 -7.26 -8.23 -5.01
N LEU A 156 -8.53 -8.64 -5.11
CA LEU A 156 -9.13 -9.01 -6.39
C LEU A 156 -9.11 -7.82 -7.37
N ALA A 157 -9.42 -6.62 -6.88
CA ALA A 157 -9.36 -5.39 -7.68
C ALA A 157 -7.97 -5.14 -8.23
N GLY A 158 -6.92 -5.34 -7.43
CA GLY A 158 -5.53 -5.20 -7.88
C GLY A 158 -5.20 -6.11 -9.07
N MET A 159 -5.60 -7.38 -8.98
CA MET A 159 -5.40 -8.36 -10.06
C MET A 159 -6.19 -7.97 -11.32
N VAL A 160 -7.49 -7.66 -11.18
CA VAL A 160 -8.35 -7.28 -12.31
C VAL A 160 -7.87 -5.98 -12.95
N ALA A 161 -7.52 -4.97 -12.14
CA ALA A 161 -7.07 -3.67 -12.62
C ALA A 161 -5.72 -3.75 -13.34
N SER A 162 -4.81 -4.63 -12.92
CA SER A 162 -3.55 -4.86 -13.62
C SER A 162 -3.77 -5.42 -15.02
N PHE A 163 -4.70 -6.37 -15.17
CA PHE A 163 -5.05 -6.92 -16.47
C PHE A 163 -5.82 -5.92 -17.33
N VAL A 164 -6.95 -5.44 -16.82
CA VAL A 164 -7.87 -4.56 -17.55
C VAL A 164 -7.20 -3.22 -17.85
N GLY A 165 -6.43 -2.68 -16.92
CA GLY A 165 -5.69 -1.43 -17.09
C GLY A 165 -4.71 -1.48 -18.27
N GLY A 166 -3.99 -2.59 -18.43
CA GLY A 166 -3.12 -2.79 -19.58
C GLY A 166 -3.87 -2.83 -20.90
N GLN A 167 -5.00 -3.53 -20.97
CA GLN A 167 -5.83 -3.59 -22.20
C GLN A 167 -6.42 -2.23 -22.54
N ILE A 168 -6.92 -1.49 -21.53
CA ILE A 168 -7.47 -0.13 -21.72
C ILE A 168 -6.36 0.82 -22.16
N PHE A 169 -5.17 0.73 -21.56
CA PHE A 169 -4.02 1.56 -21.93
C PHE A 169 -3.62 1.33 -23.40
N LEU A 170 -3.58 0.06 -23.85
CA LEU A 170 -3.24 -0.30 -25.21
C LEU A 170 -4.28 0.19 -26.24
N TRP A 171 -5.56 0.22 -25.86
CA TRP A 171 -6.60 0.76 -26.71
C TRP A 171 -6.50 2.28 -26.84
N GLN A 172 -6.45 2.99 -25.71
CA GLN A 172 -6.24 4.44 -25.65
C GLN A 172 -5.67 4.82 -24.27
N PRO A 173 -4.41 5.34 -24.18
CA PRO A 173 -3.76 5.61 -22.91
C PRO A 173 -4.57 6.48 -21.94
N ASN A 174 -5.25 7.51 -22.43
CA ASN A 174 -6.07 8.40 -21.59
C ASN A 174 -7.30 7.70 -20.97
N SER A 175 -7.73 6.59 -21.53
CA SER A 175 -8.91 5.86 -21.04
C SER A 175 -8.71 5.22 -19.67
N ILE A 176 -7.48 5.02 -19.21
CA ILE A 176 -7.21 4.54 -17.84
C ILE A 176 -7.77 5.51 -16.78
N PHE A 177 -7.68 6.81 -17.02
CA PHE A 177 -8.23 7.83 -16.12
C PHE A 177 -9.75 7.89 -16.14
N TRP A 178 -10.35 7.66 -17.31
CA TRP A 178 -11.80 7.53 -17.42
C TRP A 178 -12.32 6.24 -16.75
N ALA A 179 -11.56 5.15 -16.79
CA ALA A 179 -11.88 3.96 -16.01
C ALA A 179 -11.86 4.25 -14.51
N CYS A 180 -10.92 5.07 -14.02
CA CYS A 180 -10.92 5.55 -12.65
C CYS A 180 -12.16 6.41 -12.34
N THR A 181 -12.53 7.34 -13.21
CA THR A 181 -13.76 8.16 -13.09
C THR A 181 -15.02 7.29 -12.99
N ILE A 182 -15.14 6.28 -13.84
CA ILE A 182 -16.27 5.33 -13.81
C ILE A 182 -16.26 4.56 -12.48
N SER A 183 -15.11 4.02 -12.07
CA SER A 183 -15.00 3.30 -10.81
C SER A 183 -15.33 4.18 -9.60
N ALA A 184 -14.90 5.46 -9.59
CA ALA A 184 -15.25 6.44 -8.56
C ALA A 184 -16.76 6.75 -8.54
N THR A 185 -17.39 6.80 -9.70
CA THR A 185 -18.85 6.98 -9.82
C THR A 185 -19.60 5.80 -9.21
N ILE A 186 -19.12 4.57 -9.51
CA ILE A 186 -19.68 3.34 -8.90
C ILE A 186 -19.44 3.36 -7.38
N LEU A 187 -18.25 3.73 -6.93
CA LEU A 187 -17.94 3.88 -5.49
C LEU A 187 -18.92 4.85 -4.80
N THR A 188 -19.16 6.02 -5.41
CA THR A 188 -20.12 7.00 -4.90
C THR A 188 -21.53 6.42 -4.80
N GLY A 189 -21.95 5.68 -5.82
CA GLY A 189 -23.24 4.97 -5.81
C GLY A 189 -23.32 3.90 -4.72
N LEU A 190 -22.28 3.12 -4.51
CA LEU A 190 -22.22 2.13 -3.43
C LEU A 190 -22.32 2.78 -2.04
N LEU A 191 -21.61 3.89 -1.84
CA LEU A 191 -21.66 4.64 -0.58
C LEU A 191 -23.06 5.22 -0.31
N LEU A 192 -23.81 5.58 -1.35
CA LEU A 192 -25.17 6.11 -1.23
C LEU A 192 -26.20 5.01 -0.96
N PHE A 193 -26.15 3.91 -1.70
CA PHE A 193 -27.28 2.97 -1.78
C PHE A 193 -27.02 1.62 -1.11
N SER A 194 -25.80 1.10 -1.16
CA SER A 194 -25.51 -0.28 -0.79
C SER A 194 -24.84 -0.42 0.57
N ASP A 195 -24.04 0.55 0.95
CA ASP A 195 -23.15 0.49 2.09
C ASP A 195 -23.86 0.97 3.36
N LYS A 196 -24.68 0.10 3.96
CA LYS A 196 -25.50 0.42 5.14
C LYS A 196 -24.85 -0.14 6.41
N VAL A 197 -24.62 0.74 7.38
CA VAL A 197 -24.11 0.41 8.73
C VAL A 197 -25.28 0.28 9.70
N ASP A 198 -25.26 -0.78 10.50
CA ASP A 198 -26.21 -0.98 11.59
C ASP A 198 -25.86 -0.07 12.79
N LEU A 199 -26.51 1.08 12.87
CA LEU A 199 -26.24 2.10 13.88
C LEU A 199 -26.68 1.68 15.29
N GLU A 200 -27.59 0.72 15.44
CA GLU A 200 -28.00 0.22 16.76
C GLU A 200 -26.86 -0.53 17.46
N ASN A 201 -26.06 -1.24 16.71
CA ASN A 201 -24.87 -1.93 17.23
C ASN A 201 -23.61 -1.04 17.22
N ALA A 202 -23.65 0.11 16.57
CA ALA A 202 -22.51 1.02 16.40
C ALA A 202 -22.09 1.69 17.71
N SER A 203 -22.99 1.84 18.68
CA SER A 203 -22.70 2.46 19.99
C SER A 203 -21.68 1.66 20.80
N ALA A 204 -21.60 0.35 20.58
CA ALA A 204 -20.61 -0.52 21.23
C ALA A 204 -19.21 -0.49 20.53
N ALA A 205 -19.14 -0.04 19.28
CA ALA A 205 -17.93 0.02 18.50
C ALA A 205 -17.23 1.40 18.54
N GLY A 206 -17.86 2.39 19.17
CA GLY A 206 -17.42 3.79 19.12
C GLY A 206 -16.29 4.20 20.08
N ASP A 207 -15.89 3.35 21.00
CA ASP A 207 -14.93 3.73 22.07
C ASP A 207 -13.46 3.36 21.76
N THR A 208 -13.11 3.10 20.51
CA THR A 208 -11.71 2.89 20.12
C THR A 208 -11.01 4.19 19.65
N SER A 209 -11.39 5.35 20.20
CA SER A 209 -10.62 6.58 19.99
C SER A 209 -9.29 6.47 20.76
N ASN A 210 -8.29 5.82 20.15
CA ASN A 210 -6.91 6.00 20.55
C ASN A 210 -6.53 7.45 20.18
N SER A 211 -6.88 8.40 21.05
CA SER A 211 -6.29 9.73 21.00
C SER A 211 -4.77 9.53 21.06
N LEU A 212 -4.07 10.01 20.04
CA LEU A 212 -2.60 9.98 20.00
C LEU A 212 -2.08 10.69 21.26
N ASP A 213 -1.71 9.92 22.27
CA ASP A 213 -1.10 10.47 23.48
C ASP A 213 0.33 10.90 23.12
N LEU A 214 0.52 12.21 22.99
CA LEU A 214 1.83 12.80 22.67
C LEU A 214 2.92 12.38 23.67
N SER A 215 2.55 12.09 24.92
CA SER A 215 3.47 11.57 25.92
C SER A 215 3.99 10.17 25.57
N LEU A 216 3.12 9.36 24.96
CA LEU A 216 3.42 8.02 24.50
C LEU A 216 4.38 8.04 23.32
N ILE A 217 4.19 8.97 22.37
CA ILE A 217 5.08 9.19 21.22
C ILE A 217 6.49 9.51 21.70
N GLY A 218 6.64 10.42 22.68
CA GLY A 218 7.94 10.75 23.26
C GLY A 218 8.65 9.57 23.90
N LYS A 219 7.91 8.60 24.47
CA LYS A 219 8.49 7.34 25.00
C LYS A 219 8.94 6.40 23.89
N ILE A 220 8.18 6.30 22.80
CA ILE A 220 8.50 5.44 21.65
C ILE A 220 9.84 5.87 21.02
N PHE A 221 10.06 7.17 20.83
CA PHE A 221 11.31 7.68 20.24
C PHE A 221 12.57 7.39 21.10
N LYS A 222 12.40 7.05 22.38
CA LYS A 222 13.52 6.61 23.25
C LYS A 222 13.85 5.13 23.08
N LEU A 223 13.00 4.34 22.42
CA LEU A 223 13.19 2.90 22.24
C LEU A 223 14.14 2.62 21.07
N LYS A 224 15.29 1.97 21.33
CA LYS A 224 16.22 1.58 20.27
C LYS A 224 15.57 0.67 19.21
N ASN A 225 14.72 -0.26 19.63
CA ASN A 225 14.00 -1.16 18.72
C ASN A 225 13.10 -0.43 17.73
N PHE A 226 12.53 0.72 18.12
CA PHE A 226 11.73 1.56 17.23
C PHE A 226 12.59 2.09 16.06
N TRP A 227 13.78 2.60 16.37
CA TRP A 227 14.68 3.10 15.35
C TRP A 227 15.23 2.00 14.45
N TYR A 228 15.54 0.82 14.98
CA TYR A 228 15.97 -0.31 14.18
C TYR A 228 14.90 -0.75 13.18
N LEU A 229 13.64 -0.80 13.62
CA LEU A 229 12.49 -1.11 12.76
C LEU A 229 12.25 0.00 11.72
N SER A 230 12.33 1.27 12.13
CA SER A 230 12.17 2.41 11.23
C SER A 230 13.24 2.44 10.14
N ILE A 231 14.52 2.24 10.51
CA ILE A 231 15.63 2.15 9.54
C ILE A 231 15.41 0.99 8.56
N PHE A 232 14.93 -0.14 9.06
CA PHE A 232 14.60 -1.27 8.19
C PHE A 232 13.52 -0.89 7.18
N TYR A 233 12.43 -0.24 7.59
CA TYR A 233 11.36 0.19 6.68
C TYR A 233 11.80 1.28 5.70
N ILE A 234 12.61 2.23 6.15
CA ILE A 234 13.22 3.27 5.31
C ILE A 234 14.06 2.64 4.18
N GLY A 235 14.91 1.68 4.50
CA GLY A 235 15.84 1.08 3.54
C GLY A 235 15.29 -0.14 2.78
N THR A 236 14.09 -0.61 3.09
CA THR A 236 13.46 -1.75 2.39
C THR A 236 12.12 -1.35 1.78
N SER A 237 11.06 -1.17 2.57
CA SER A 237 9.70 -0.93 2.06
C SER A 237 9.56 0.38 1.29
N ALA A 238 10.31 1.42 1.64
CA ALA A 238 10.31 2.65 0.86
C ALA A 238 11.07 2.46 -0.47
N ILE A 239 12.18 1.74 -0.46
CA ILE A 239 12.95 1.43 -1.68
C ILE A 239 12.15 0.50 -2.60
N TYR A 240 11.34 -0.41 -2.05
CA TYR A 240 10.38 -1.20 -2.82
C TYR A 240 9.44 -0.30 -3.63
N ASP A 241 8.80 0.69 -2.99
CA ASP A 241 7.90 1.62 -3.67
C ASP A 241 8.63 2.42 -4.76
N VAL A 242 9.81 2.96 -4.44
CA VAL A 242 10.63 3.76 -5.37
C VAL A 242 11.06 2.95 -6.58
N PHE A 243 11.48 1.70 -6.39
CA PHE A 243 11.84 0.78 -7.46
C PHE A 243 10.62 0.48 -8.36
N ASP A 244 9.46 0.20 -7.76
CA ASP A 244 8.26 -0.18 -8.50
C ASP A 244 7.64 0.99 -9.29
N GLN A 245 7.82 2.25 -8.86
CA GLN A 245 7.26 3.44 -9.52
C GLN A 245 7.63 3.55 -11.00
N GLN A 246 8.85 3.19 -11.36
CA GLN A 246 9.35 3.29 -12.74
C GLN A 246 9.71 1.92 -13.34
N PHE A 247 9.41 0.82 -12.67
CA PHE A 247 9.73 -0.52 -13.14
C PHE A 247 9.09 -0.85 -14.49
N ILE A 248 7.90 -0.35 -14.79
CA ILE A 248 7.24 -0.56 -16.09
C ILE A 248 8.06 0.02 -17.25
N ILE A 249 8.75 1.15 -17.04
CA ILE A 249 9.61 1.79 -18.05
C ILE A 249 10.82 0.91 -18.33
N PHE A 250 11.48 0.43 -17.25
CA PHE A 250 12.58 -0.52 -17.37
C PHE A 250 12.14 -1.81 -18.08
N PHE A 251 11.01 -2.39 -17.68
CA PHE A 251 10.52 -3.65 -18.23
C PHE A 251 10.20 -3.56 -19.72
N LYS A 252 9.56 -2.48 -20.16
CA LYS A 252 9.24 -2.32 -21.58
C LYS A 252 10.49 -2.18 -22.48
N SER A 253 11.65 -1.76 -21.94
CA SER A 253 12.88 -1.64 -22.72
C SER A 253 13.42 -2.97 -23.27
N PHE A 254 12.93 -4.10 -22.75
CA PHE A 254 13.24 -5.44 -23.28
C PHE A 254 12.42 -5.83 -24.51
N PHE A 255 11.51 -4.99 -24.97
CA PHE A 255 10.61 -5.27 -26.09
C PHE A 255 10.85 -4.33 -27.26
N ASN A 256 10.67 -4.83 -28.47
CA ASN A 256 10.81 -4.04 -29.71
C ASN A 256 9.65 -3.03 -29.91
N SER A 257 8.52 -3.20 -29.20
CA SER A 257 7.42 -2.25 -29.25
C SER A 257 6.89 -1.94 -27.84
N ALA A 258 6.55 -0.69 -27.62
CA ALA A 258 5.94 -0.24 -26.35
C ALA A 258 4.64 -0.99 -26.04
N ALA A 259 3.84 -1.30 -27.06
CA ALA A 259 2.60 -2.05 -26.90
C ALA A 259 2.85 -3.48 -26.40
N ALA A 260 3.81 -4.21 -26.97
CA ALA A 260 4.16 -5.56 -26.51
C ALA A 260 4.69 -5.54 -25.08
N GLY A 261 5.53 -4.55 -24.73
CA GLY A 261 6.03 -4.38 -23.37
C GLY A 261 4.91 -4.09 -22.36
N THR A 262 3.98 -3.22 -22.70
CA THR A 262 2.82 -2.89 -21.85
C THR A 262 1.91 -4.11 -21.65
N GLN A 263 1.65 -4.86 -22.71
CA GLN A 263 0.82 -6.08 -22.62
C GLN A 263 1.49 -7.15 -21.74
N ALA A 264 2.77 -7.40 -21.96
CA ALA A 264 3.54 -8.35 -21.15
C ALA A 264 3.60 -7.92 -19.67
N TYR A 265 3.82 -6.64 -19.40
CA TYR A 265 3.77 -6.09 -18.04
C TYR A 265 2.42 -6.32 -17.36
N SER A 266 1.33 -6.06 -18.07
CA SER A 266 -0.04 -6.29 -17.58
C SER A 266 -0.24 -7.75 -17.13
N TYR A 267 0.12 -8.72 -17.97
CA TYR A 267 0.00 -10.15 -17.65
C TYR A 267 0.91 -10.56 -16.50
N MET A 268 2.16 -10.12 -16.53
CA MET A 268 3.14 -10.41 -15.48
C MET A 268 2.70 -9.86 -14.12
N THR A 269 2.23 -8.62 -14.05
CA THR A 269 1.77 -8.00 -12.81
C THR A 269 0.48 -8.65 -12.30
N THR A 270 -0.43 -9.04 -13.21
CA THR A 270 -1.62 -9.82 -12.86
C THR A 270 -1.24 -11.16 -12.22
N ALA A 271 -0.29 -11.89 -12.81
CA ALA A 271 0.20 -13.14 -12.26
C ALA A 271 0.91 -12.95 -10.91
N GLN A 272 1.72 -11.89 -10.76
CA GLN A 272 2.38 -11.55 -9.50
C GLN A 272 1.37 -11.28 -8.38
N ILE A 273 0.35 -10.43 -8.63
CA ILE A 273 -0.67 -10.10 -7.61
C ILE A 273 -1.53 -11.34 -7.30
N GLY A 274 -1.83 -12.18 -8.30
CA GLY A 274 -2.49 -13.45 -8.09
C GLY A 274 -1.67 -14.39 -7.18
N LEU A 275 -0.36 -14.47 -7.40
CA LEU A 275 0.55 -15.23 -6.54
C LEU A 275 0.61 -14.66 -5.12
N GLU A 276 0.70 -13.33 -4.99
CA GLU A 276 0.65 -12.63 -3.70
C GLU A 276 -0.62 -12.98 -2.92
N PHE A 277 -1.77 -12.92 -3.59
CA PHE A 277 -3.05 -13.31 -2.99
C PHE A 277 -3.05 -14.76 -2.49
N LEU A 278 -2.56 -15.69 -3.30
CA LEU A 278 -2.48 -17.12 -2.92
C LEU A 278 -1.52 -17.35 -1.74
N LEU A 279 -0.38 -16.66 -1.73
CA LEU A 279 0.64 -16.79 -0.68
C LEU A 279 0.21 -16.17 0.66
N MET A 280 -0.76 -15.25 0.66
CA MET A 280 -1.29 -14.67 1.90
C MET A 280 -1.91 -15.74 2.83
N PHE A 281 -2.49 -16.81 2.27
CA PHE A 281 -3.11 -17.88 3.07
C PHE A 281 -2.11 -18.67 3.91
N PRO A 282 -1.02 -19.23 3.36
CA PRO A 282 -0.05 -20.00 4.15
C PRO A 282 0.92 -19.11 4.96
N MET A 283 1.00 -17.82 4.68
CA MET A 283 2.01 -16.95 5.26
C MET A 283 1.98 -16.89 6.79
N PRO A 284 0.83 -16.79 7.48
CA PRO A 284 0.79 -16.81 8.94
C PRO A 284 1.40 -18.08 9.54
N TRP A 285 1.18 -19.22 8.90
CA TRP A 285 1.75 -20.51 9.32
C TRP A 285 3.28 -20.56 9.09
N ILE A 286 3.75 -20.05 7.94
CA ILE A 286 5.18 -19.96 7.64
C ILE A 286 5.87 -19.08 8.69
N ILE A 287 5.34 -17.88 8.95
CA ILE A 287 5.93 -16.93 9.90
C ILE A 287 5.89 -17.47 11.33
N ASN A 288 4.86 -18.24 11.71
CA ASN A 288 4.85 -18.91 13.02
C ASN A 288 5.99 -19.92 13.19
N ARG A 289 6.48 -20.52 12.11
CA ARG A 289 7.59 -21.47 12.16
C ARG A 289 8.96 -20.80 12.14
N ILE A 290 9.14 -19.80 11.27
CA ILE A 290 10.46 -19.15 11.10
C ILE A 290 10.70 -17.98 12.07
N GLY A 291 9.63 -17.45 12.69
CA GLY A 291 9.64 -16.25 13.53
C GLY A 291 9.50 -14.95 12.71
N SER A 292 8.87 -13.92 13.30
CA SER A 292 8.55 -12.68 12.60
C SER A 292 9.79 -11.87 12.23
N ARG A 293 10.84 -11.87 13.07
CA ARG A 293 12.14 -11.27 12.74
C ARG A 293 12.75 -11.89 11.49
N ASN A 294 12.78 -13.21 11.40
CA ASN A 294 13.34 -13.91 10.25
C ASN A 294 12.48 -13.70 9.00
N GLY A 295 11.16 -13.53 9.15
CA GLY A 295 10.26 -13.13 8.07
C GLY A 295 10.58 -11.75 7.51
N LEU A 296 10.87 -10.75 8.36
CA LEU A 296 11.33 -9.43 7.92
C LEU A 296 12.68 -9.51 7.19
N ILE A 297 13.62 -10.30 7.72
CA ILE A 297 14.93 -10.50 7.06
C ILE A 297 14.76 -11.19 5.71
N ALA A 298 13.92 -12.24 5.62
CA ALA A 298 13.63 -12.93 4.37
C ALA A 298 13.02 -11.98 3.32
N TYR A 299 12.09 -11.09 3.73
CA TYR A 299 11.58 -10.03 2.88
C TYR A 299 12.70 -9.13 2.33
N GLY A 300 13.58 -8.63 3.20
CA GLY A 300 14.70 -7.79 2.78
C GLY A 300 15.67 -8.50 1.83
N VAL A 301 15.94 -9.79 2.06
CA VAL A 301 16.80 -10.61 1.18
C VAL A 301 16.16 -10.80 -0.19
N ILE A 302 14.89 -11.17 -0.26
CA ILE A 302 14.16 -11.34 -1.53
C ILE A 302 14.14 -10.03 -2.31
N LEU A 303 13.83 -8.92 -1.64
CA LEU A 303 13.83 -7.59 -2.24
C LEU A 303 15.23 -7.20 -2.78
N ALA A 304 16.29 -7.44 -2.02
CA ALA A 304 17.65 -7.17 -2.47
C ALA A 304 18.01 -8.00 -3.71
N ILE A 305 17.70 -9.31 -3.69
CA ILE A 305 17.91 -10.21 -4.84
C ILE A 305 17.13 -9.70 -6.06
N ARG A 306 15.88 -9.28 -5.88
CA ARG A 306 15.04 -8.79 -6.97
C ARG A 306 15.59 -7.50 -7.57
N ILE A 307 15.97 -6.51 -6.77
CA ILE A 307 16.46 -5.23 -7.26
C ILE A 307 17.84 -5.38 -7.89
N VAL A 308 18.79 -6.03 -7.22
CA VAL A 308 20.14 -6.27 -7.76
C VAL A 308 20.08 -7.19 -8.97
N GLY A 309 19.28 -8.24 -8.91
CA GLY A 309 19.07 -9.14 -10.03
C GLY A 309 18.46 -8.44 -11.26
N SER A 310 17.58 -7.47 -11.06
CA SER A 310 17.04 -6.63 -12.15
C SER A 310 18.12 -5.72 -12.74
N ALA A 311 19.00 -5.18 -11.90
CA ALA A 311 20.15 -4.39 -12.36
C ALA A 311 21.13 -5.20 -13.24
N LEU A 312 21.32 -6.46 -12.92
CA LEU A 312 22.23 -7.38 -13.61
C LEU A 312 21.54 -8.24 -14.67
N SER A 313 20.28 -7.92 -15.00
CA SER A 313 19.43 -8.80 -15.82
C SER A 313 20.01 -9.07 -17.21
N PRO A 314 20.29 -10.35 -17.55
CA PRO A 314 20.80 -10.73 -18.87
C PRO A 314 19.67 -10.92 -19.90
N SER A 315 18.42 -11.06 -19.47
CA SER A 315 17.30 -11.42 -20.34
C SER A 315 15.94 -11.08 -19.73
N LEU A 316 14.94 -10.96 -20.61
CA LEU A 316 13.53 -10.77 -20.21
C LEU A 316 13.02 -11.86 -19.25
N ILE A 317 13.34 -13.14 -19.53
CA ILE A 317 12.89 -14.28 -18.70
C ILE A 317 13.39 -14.11 -17.27
N TRP A 318 14.63 -13.66 -17.10
CA TRP A 318 15.22 -13.39 -15.79
C TRP A 318 14.45 -12.30 -15.03
N VAL A 319 14.11 -11.20 -15.72
CA VAL A 319 13.32 -10.10 -15.10
C VAL A 319 11.93 -10.56 -14.73
N VAL A 320 11.26 -11.36 -15.56
CA VAL A 320 9.94 -11.95 -15.27
C VAL A 320 10.02 -12.85 -14.03
N PHE A 321 11.03 -13.73 -13.94
CA PHE A 321 11.23 -14.58 -12.77
C PHE A 321 11.41 -13.76 -11.50
N LEU A 322 12.25 -12.74 -11.53
CA LEU A 322 12.47 -11.84 -10.40
C LEU A 322 11.21 -11.08 -10.01
N ARG A 323 10.40 -10.67 -10.99
CA ARG A 323 9.13 -9.99 -10.72
C ARG A 323 8.13 -10.91 -10.03
N LEU A 324 8.07 -12.18 -10.40
CA LEU A 324 7.21 -13.15 -9.73
C LEU A 324 7.64 -13.40 -8.27
N LEU A 325 8.93 -13.26 -7.94
CA LEU A 325 9.39 -13.30 -6.55
C LEU A 325 8.77 -12.18 -5.69
N ALA A 326 8.38 -11.05 -6.29
CA ALA A 326 7.68 -9.99 -5.58
C ALA A 326 6.34 -10.46 -4.97
N GLY A 327 5.74 -11.52 -5.49
CA GLY A 327 4.56 -12.14 -4.90
C GLY A 327 4.75 -12.64 -3.46
N PHE A 328 5.99 -12.91 -3.04
CA PHE A 328 6.32 -13.28 -1.67
C PHE A 328 6.52 -12.06 -0.75
N GLU A 329 6.86 -10.90 -1.30
CA GLU A 329 7.32 -9.75 -0.51
C GLU A 329 6.22 -9.15 0.36
N MET A 330 5.06 -8.84 -0.22
CA MET A 330 3.94 -8.25 0.54
C MET A 330 3.39 -9.19 1.63
N PRO A 331 3.11 -10.49 1.37
CA PRO A 331 2.70 -11.41 2.43
C PRO A 331 3.74 -11.53 3.55
N LEU A 332 5.04 -11.62 3.20
CA LEU A 332 6.11 -11.69 4.19
C LEU A 332 6.15 -10.45 5.08
N VAL A 333 6.19 -9.25 4.49
CA VAL A 333 6.33 -8.01 5.27
C VAL A 333 5.08 -7.73 6.11
N LEU A 334 3.87 -7.89 5.55
CA LEU A 334 2.63 -7.59 6.26
C LEU A 334 2.42 -8.49 7.47
N VAL A 335 2.58 -9.81 7.30
CA VAL A 335 2.39 -10.75 8.42
C VAL A 335 3.52 -10.64 9.44
N SER A 336 4.76 -10.47 8.97
CA SER A 336 5.92 -10.38 9.88
C SER A 336 5.91 -9.12 10.71
N ILE A 337 5.60 -7.94 10.15
CA ILE A 337 5.60 -6.68 10.90
C ILE A 337 4.57 -6.69 12.03
N MET A 338 3.35 -7.18 11.74
CA MET A 338 2.29 -7.27 12.73
C MET A 338 2.71 -8.11 13.93
N LYS A 339 3.29 -9.29 13.66
CA LYS A 339 3.77 -10.19 14.71
C LYS A 339 5.02 -9.67 15.42
N TYR A 340 5.95 -9.05 14.68
CA TYR A 340 7.15 -8.48 15.25
C TYR A 340 6.85 -7.35 16.24
N ILE A 341 5.97 -6.42 15.86
CA ILE A 341 5.56 -5.33 16.76
C ILE A 341 4.84 -5.90 17.99
N ALA A 342 3.95 -6.88 17.81
CA ALA A 342 3.24 -7.51 18.92
C ALA A 342 4.18 -8.25 19.90
N GLY A 343 5.30 -8.81 19.41
CA GLY A 343 6.29 -9.50 20.24
C GLY A 343 7.39 -8.61 20.83
N ALA A 344 7.67 -7.46 20.19
CA ALA A 344 8.80 -6.60 20.56
C ALA A 344 8.42 -5.34 21.34
N PHE A 345 7.12 -4.96 21.32
CA PHE A 345 6.63 -3.72 21.94
C PHE A 345 5.41 -3.99 22.84
N ASP A 346 5.18 -3.08 23.80
CA ASP A 346 3.98 -3.13 24.66
C ASP A 346 2.70 -2.94 23.80
N VAL A 347 1.62 -3.67 24.14
CA VAL A 347 0.32 -3.61 23.45
C VAL A 347 -0.23 -2.19 23.35
N ARG A 348 0.04 -1.34 24.36
CA ARG A 348 -0.42 0.06 24.40
C ARG A 348 0.19 0.94 23.30
N VAL A 349 1.40 0.60 22.84
CA VAL A 349 2.12 1.37 21.81
C VAL A 349 2.07 0.73 20.42
N TYR A 350 1.47 -0.46 20.30
CA TYR A 350 1.46 -1.25 19.06
C TYR A 350 1.02 -0.44 17.83
N ALA A 351 -0.18 0.14 17.87
CA ALA A 351 -0.74 0.90 16.74
C ALA A 351 0.12 2.13 16.40
N THR A 352 0.64 2.81 17.44
CA THR A 352 1.48 4.00 17.26
C THR A 352 2.84 3.63 16.66
N VAL A 353 3.47 2.55 17.12
CA VAL A 353 4.74 2.06 16.54
C VAL A 353 4.53 1.65 15.09
N TYR A 354 3.45 0.93 14.78
CA TYR A 354 3.11 0.57 13.41
C TYR A 354 2.96 1.81 12.53
N ALA A 355 2.15 2.79 12.96
CA ALA A 355 1.92 4.01 12.20
C ALA A 355 3.20 4.83 11.99
N LEU A 356 4.03 4.99 13.01
CA LEU A 356 5.25 5.79 12.92
C LEU A 356 6.37 5.08 12.13
N ALA A 357 6.63 3.80 12.40
CA ALA A 357 7.73 3.08 11.76
C ALA A 357 7.40 2.63 10.34
N SER A 358 6.21 2.06 10.11
CA SER A 358 5.85 1.48 8.81
C SER A 358 5.22 2.46 7.83
N ASN A 359 4.49 3.48 8.32
CA ASN A 359 3.87 4.46 7.44
C ASN A 359 4.65 5.77 7.41
N PHE A 360 4.79 6.45 8.54
CA PHE A 360 5.39 7.78 8.57
C PHE A 360 6.87 7.79 8.12
N ALA A 361 7.70 6.92 8.71
CA ALA A 361 9.12 6.82 8.33
C ALA A 361 9.28 6.38 6.85
N LYS A 362 8.44 5.45 6.39
CA LYS A 362 8.40 5.04 4.98
C LYS A 362 8.09 6.21 4.06
N GLN A 363 7.08 7.02 4.35
CA GLN A 363 6.67 8.12 3.48
C GLN A 363 7.73 9.23 3.41
N ILE A 364 8.43 9.54 4.51
CA ILE A 364 9.59 10.45 4.47
C ILE A 364 10.65 9.93 3.49
N SER A 365 10.92 8.64 3.54
CA SER A 365 11.91 8.00 2.69
C SER A 365 11.48 8.00 1.21
N VAL A 366 10.22 7.66 0.93
CA VAL A 366 9.67 7.72 -0.44
C VAL A 366 9.70 9.16 -0.97
N PHE A 367 9.37 10.16 -0.13
CA PHE A 367 9.47 11.57 -0.51
C PHE A 367 10.86 11.95 -1.01
N ILE A 368 11.90 11.50 -0.32
CA ILE A 368 13.29 11.83 -0.68
C ILE A 368 13.74 10.96 -1.87
N PHE A 369 13.58 9.65 -1.77
CA PHE A 369 14.17 8.73 -2.73
C PHE A 369 13.46 8.69 -4.08
N SER A 370 12.16 9.05 -4.19
CA SER A 370 11.47 9.07 -5.49
C SER A 370 12.05 10.13 -6.41
N ALA A 371 12.29 11.37 -5.90
CA ALA A 371 12.90 12.42 -6.69
C ALA A 371 14.37 12.11 -7.00
N VAL A 372 15.13 11.57 -6.03
CA VAL A 372 16.53 11.18 -6.22
C VAL A 372 16.63 10.06 -7.26
N ALA A 373 15.84 9.02 -7.15
CA ALA A 373 15.86 7.90 -8.09
C ALA A 373 15.44 8.33 -9.49
N GLY A 374 14.41 9.20 -9.61
CA GLY A 374 14.00 9.76 -10.88
C GLY A 374 15.15 10.45 -11.61
N ASN A 375 15.89 11.33 -10.90
CA ASN A 375 17.08 11.99 -11.46
C ASN A 375 18.19 10.97 -11.80
N LEU A 376 18.40 9.94 -10.99
CA LEU A 376 19.41 8.91 -11.27
C LEU A 376 19.03 8.07 -12.49
N TYR A 377 17.75 7.75 -12.71
CA TYR A 377 17.31 7.04 -13.91
C TYR A 377 17.67 7.81 -15.19
N ASP A 378 17.48 9.13 -15.18
CA ASP A 378 17.83 10.00 -16.31
C ASP A 378 19.34 10.19 -16.47
N ALA A 379 20.10 10.29 -15.36
CA ALA A 379 21.54 10.58 -15.41
C ALA A 379 22.42 9.37 -15.67
N ILE A 380 22.16 8.22 -15.05
CA ILE A 380 22.99 7.01 -15.08
C ILE A 380 22.25 5.75 -15.54
N GLY A 381 20.96 5.86 -15.85
CA GLY A 381 20.12 4.77 -16.32
C GLY A 381 19.63 3.81 -15.23
N PHE A 382 18.72 2.91 -15.63
CA PHE A 382 18.05 1.98 -14.71
C PHE A 382 19.01 1.00 -14.04
N HIS A 383 19.96 0.42 -14.78
CA HIS A 383 20.86 -0.62 -14.26
C HIS A 383 21.71 -0.10 -13.09
N HIS A 384 22.36 1.05 -13.24
CA HIS A 384 23.19 1.63 -12.18
C HIS A 384 22.35 2.11 -11.00
N THR A 385 21.20 2.73 -11.26
CA THR A 385 20.28 3.16 -10.21
C THR A 385 19.78 1.97 -9.39
N TYR A 386 19.40 0.87 -10.03
CA TYR A 386 18.99 -0.35 -9.35
C TYR A 386 20.11 -0.99 -8.52
N LEU A 387 21.37 -0.91 -8.96
CA LEU A 387 22.51 -1.34 -8.13
C LEU A 387 22.61 -0.50 -6.85
N ILE A 388 22.43 0.82 -6.94
CA ILE A 388 22.43 1.71 -5.77
C ILE A 388 21.29 1.38 -4.82
N LEU A 389 20.05 1.28 -5.34
CA LEU A 389 18.87 0.95 -4.54
C LEU A 389 19.00 -0.43 -3.91
N GLY A 390 19.47 -1.42 -4.67
CA GLY A 390 19.69 -2.78 -4.18
C GLY A 390 20.79 -2.86 -3.11
N ALA A 391 21.86 -2.07 -3.25
CA ALA A 391 22.91 -1.97 -2.24
C ALA A 391 22.36 -1.38 -0.92
N ILE A 392 21.50 -0.36 -0.98
CA ILE A 392 20.84 0.19 0.21
C ILE A 392 20.02 -0.90 0.90
N VAL A 393 19.19 -1.64 0.16
CA VAL A 393 18.38 -2.74 0.70
C VAL A 393 19.26 -3.82 1.33
N ALA A 394 20.33 -4.22 0.65
CA ALA A 394 21.24 -5.26 1.14
C ALA A 394 21.95 -4.84 2.45
N VAL A 395 22.46 -3.61 2.51
CA VAL A 395 23.13 -3.07 3.70
C VAL A 395 22.15 -2.97 4.89
N VAL A 396 20.94 -2.46 4.64
CA VAL A 396 19.91 -2.32 5.69
C VAL A 396 19.40 -3.70 6.13
N THR A 397 19.26 -4.65 5.20
CA THR A 397 18.88 -6.02 5.57
C THR A 397 19.97 -6.69 6.40
N LEU A 398 21.24 -6.52 6.05
CA LEU A 398 22.38 -7.01 6.84
C LEU A 398 22.39 -6.36 8.24
N PHE A 399 22.17 -5.04 8.31
CA PHE A 399 22.02 -4.34 9.60
C PHE A 399 20.88 -4.94 10.44
N ALA A 400 19.73 -5.23 9.83
CA ALA A 400 18.58 -5.82 10.52
C ALA A 400 18.87 -7.21 11.12
N VAL A 401 19.76 -7.99 10.49
CA VAL A 401 20.22 -9.29 11.03
C VAL A 401 20.86 -9.13 12.41
N PHE A 402 21.56 -8.02 12.67
CA PHE A 402 22.21 -7.77 13.95
C PHE A 402 21.37 -6.92 14.89
N ALA A 403 20.59 -5.99 14.37
CA ALA A 403 19.88 -4.97 15.15
C ALA A 403 18.49 -5.42 15.64
N LEU A 404 17.72 -6.15 14.80
CA LEU A 404 16.38 -6.59 15.20
C LEU A 404 16.48 -7.68 16.28
N LYS A 405 15.76 -7.50 17.38
CA LYS A 405 15.76 -8.46 18.49
C LYS A 405 15.12 -9.79 18.06
N LYS A 406 15.68 -10.89 18.53
CA LYS A 406 15.02 -12.19 18.48
C LYS A 406 13.78 -12.15 19.39
N GLU A 407 12.67 -12.68 18.94
CA GLU A 407 11.47 -12.85 19.76
C GLU A 407 11.77 -13.83 20.89
N ASN A 408 11.27 -13.52 22.09
CA ASN A 408 11.18 -14.52 23.14
C ASN A 408 10.03 -15.47 22.77
N PRO A 409 10.27 -16.77 22.58
CA PRO A 409 9.22 -17.74 22.22
C PRO A 409 8.03 -17.77 23.18
N VAL A 410 8.23 -17.33 24.42
CA VAL A 410 7.25 -17.34 25.52
C VAL A 410 6.07 -16.38 25.29
N GLN A 411 6.21 -15.33 24.46
CA GLN A 411 5.10 -14.38 24.23
C GLN A 411 4.27 -14.67 22.98
N ALA A 412 4.75 -15.51 22.08
CA ALA A 412 4.08 -15.81 20.82
C ALA A 412 3.16 -17.05 20.85
N GLY A 413 3.31 -17.94 21.83
CA GLY A 413 2.66 -19.27 21.85
C GLY A 413 1.84 -19.64 23.07
N GLU A 414 1.85 -18.86 24.16
CA GLU A 414 1.21 -19.27 25.41
C GLU A 414 0.23 -18.22 25.98
N ARG A 415 -0.62 -17.68 25.14
CA ARG A 415 -1.92 -17.22 25.64
C ARG A 415 -2.93 -18.31 25.31
N ASP A 416 -3.49 -18.91 26.39
CA ASP A 416 -4.66 -19.75 26.24
C ASP A 416 -5.82 -18.90 25.68
N GLU A 417 -6.89 -19.55 25.24
CA GLU A 417 -8.09 -18.88 24.72
C GLU A 417 -8.73 -17.91 25.73
N SER A 418 -8.22 -17.81 26.95
CA SER A 418 -8.63 -16.90 28.01
C SER A 418 -7.74 -15.67 28.19
N GLY A 419 -6.64 -15.53 27.41
CA GLY A 419 -5.73 -14.37 27.44
C GLY A 419 -4.78 -14.33 28.64
N LYS A 420 -4.65 -15.41 29.42
CA LYS A 420 -3.72 -15.51 30.55
C LYS A 420 -2.46 -16.28 30.16
N ALA A 421 -1.29 -15.77 30.60
CA ALA A 421 -0.03 -16.45 30.44
C ALA A 421 -0.06 -17.79 31.22
N LYS A 422 0.27 -18.89 30.58
CA LYS A 422 0.52 -20.16 31.28
C LYS A 422 1.77 -20.00 32.14
N SER A 423 1.63 -20.18 33.43
CA SER A 423 2.70 -20.20 34.44
C SER A 423 3.63 -21.37 34.25
#